data_63603ead9462b625de8353831f78d388
#
_entry.id   63603ead9462b625de8353831f78d388
#
_cell.length_a   1.000
_cell.length_b   1.000
_cell.length_c   1.000
_cell.angle_alpha   90.00
_cell.angle_beta   90.00
_cell.angle_gamma   90.00
#
_symmetry.space_group_name_H-M   'P 1'
#
loop_
_entity.id
_entity.type
_entity.pdbx_description
1 polymer ?
#
loop_
_entity_poly.entity_id
_entity_poly.type
_entity_poly.pdbx_seq_one_letter_code
_entity_poly.pdbx_strand_id
1 'polypeptide(L)'
;MQNALNIKRISAASVEAAEICCLLDEAQVEFVTVDSHCWAAEYPYKPKMEVRVAHNGKQLLVNYRVTEECVRAVAPHDDGNVWEDSCCEFFLSPVADGSYYNIECNAAGTLLIGFGKGRDDRK
;
A
#
# COMPACT_ATOMS: atom_id res chain seq x y z
N MET A 1 16.35 -3.24 12.83
CA MET A 1 16.20 -4.55 12.18
C MET A 1 15.43 -4.39 10.88
N GLN A 2 15.95 -4.92 9.82
CA GLN A 2 15.26 -4.91 8.53
C GLN A 2 14.37 -6.14 8.40
N ASN A 3 13.11 -5.91 8.04
CA ASN A 3 12.19 -6.99 7.72
C ASN A 3 12.19 -7.16 6.20
N ALA A 4 12.25 -8.40 5.75
CA ALA A 4 12.23 -8.73 4.33
C ALA A 4 10.96 -9.52 4.00
N LEU A 5 10.37 -9.22 2.85
CA LEU A 5 9.22 -9.92 2.34
C LEU A 5 9.57 -10.51 0.98
N ASN A 6 9.42 -11.83 0.86
CA ASN A 6 9.60 -12.51 -0.42
C ASN A 6 8.33 -12.37 -1.25
N ILE A 7 8.44 -11.70 -2.40
CA ILE A 7 7.31 -11.43 -3.28
C ILE A 7 7.16 -12.58 -4.28
N LYS A 8 6.03 -13.27 -4.22
CA LYS A 8 5.75 -14.43 -5.07
C LYS A 8 5.41 -14.00 -6.49
N ARG A 9 5.93 -14.73 -7.48
CA ARG A 9 5.51 -14.58 -8.86
C ARG A 9 4.26 -15.39 -9.13
N ILE A 10 3.29 -14.78 -9.80
CA ILE A 10 2.07 -15.47 -10.25
C ILE A 10 1.96 -15.44 -11.77
N SER A 11 1.22 -16.39 -12.33
CA SER A 11 1.03 -16.53 -13.77
C SER A 11 -0.28 -15.84 -14.19
N ALA A 12 -0.22 -14.52 -14.37
CA ALA A 12 -1.34 -13.72 -14.86
C ALA A 12 -0.78 -12.69 -15.85
N ALA A 13 -1.29 -12.66 -17.08
CA ALA A 13 -0.72 -11.85 -18.15
C ALA A 13 -0.92 -10.35 -17.93
N SER A 14 -2.11 -9.98 -17.50
CA SER A 14 -2.45 -8.58 -17.16
C SER A 14 -3.52 -8.62 -16.07
N VAL A 15 -3.43 -7.75 -15.10
CA VAL A 15 -4.30 -7.76 -13.92
C VAL A 15 -4.92 -6.39 -13.72
N GLU A 16 -6.24 -6.36 -13.61
CA GLU A 16 -6.98 -5.18 -13.16
C GLU A 16 -7.05 -5.16 -11.63
N ALA A 17 -7.15 -3.98 -11.05
CA ALA A 17 -7.18 -3.82 -9.59
C ALA A 17 -8.29 -4.66 -8.92
N ALA A 18 -9.46 -4.75 -9.55
CA ALA A 18 -10.58 -5.51 -9.02
C ALA A 18 -10.33 -7.03 -8.96
N GLU A 19 -9.36 -7.54 -9.71
CA GLU A 19 -9.02 -8.96 -9.77
C GLU A 19 -7.97 -9.37 -8.75
N ILE A 20 -7.25 -8.41 -8.16
CA ILE A 20 -6.08 -8.69 -7.32
C ILE A 20 -6.43 -9.62 -6.16
N CYS A 21 -7.49 -9.33 -5.43
CA CYS A 21 -7.86 -10.10 -4.25
C CYS A 21 -8.08 -11.59 -4.60
N CYS A 22 -8.89 -11.85 -5.63
CA CYS A 22 -9.17 -13.22 -6.06
C CYS A 22 -7.93 -13.95 -6.55
N LEU A 23 -7.10 -13.28 -7.35
CA LEU A 23 -5.87 -13.89 -7.88
C LEU A 23 -4.89 -14.25 -6.78
N LEU A 24 -4.74 -13.39 -5.77
CA LEU A 24 -3.85 -13.66 -4.65
C LEU A 24 -4.40 -14.76 -3.74
N ASP A 25 -5.72 -14.87 -3.61
CA ASP A 25 -6.34 -15.99 -2.90
C ASP A 25 -6.08 -17.32 -3.63
N GLU A 26 -6.30 -17.36 -4.93
CA GLU A 26 -6.06 -18.56 -5.75
C GLU A 26 -4.60 -18.99 -5.73
N ALA A 27 -3.68 -18.03 -5.74
CA ALA A 27 -2.24 -18.30 -5.68
C ALA A 27 -1.75 -18.59 -4.27
N GLN A 28 -2.63 -18.54 -3.27
CA GLN A 28 -2.31 -18.79 -1.86
C GLN A 28 -1.21 -17.87 -1.32
N VAL A 29 -1.24 -16.60 -1.72
CA VAL A 29 -0.33 -15.57 -1.20
C VAL A 29 -0.79 -15.17 0.19
N GLU A 30 0.06 -15.33 1.17
CA GLU A 30 -0.26 -15.05 2.57
C GLU A 30 -0.10 -13.57 2.91
N PHE A 31 -0.98 -13.08 3.78
CA PHE A 31 -0.83 -11.76 4.37
C PHE A 31 0.29 -11.75 5.41
N VAL A 32 1.02 -10.64 5.48
CA VAL A 32 1.93 -10.36 6.58
C VAL A 32 1.41 -9.16 7.37
N THR A 33 1.64 -9.17 8.68
CA THR A 33 1.20 -8.10 9.56
C THR A 33 2.22 -6.96 9.55
N VAL A 34 1.72 -5.73 9.42
CA VAL A 34 2.50 -4.51 9.61
C VAL A 34 2.21 -4.03 11.02
N ASP A 35 3.13 -4.24 11.96
CA ASP A 35 2.87 -4.07 13.37
C ASP A 35 3.78 -3.08 14.10
N SER A 36 4.62 -2.35 13.39
CA SER A 36 5.42 -1.27 13.96
C SER A 36 4.51 -0.09 14.32
N HIS A 37 4.61 0.40 15.54
CA HIS A 37 3.81 1.51 16.04
C HIS A 37 4.73 2.66 16.45
N CYS A 38 5.10 3.49 15.45
CA CYS A 38 6.18 4.46 15.59
C CYS A 38 5.91 5.60 16.58
N TRP A 39 4.64 6.00 16.73
CA TRP A 39 4.25 7.13 17.58
C TRP A 39 3.23 6.70 18.64
N ALA A 40 3.49 5.58 19.29
CA ALA A 40 2.56 4.99 20.25
C ALA A 40 2.23 5.92 21.44
N ALA A 41 3.19 6.77 21.84
CA ALA A 41 3.00 7.70 22.95
C ALA A 41 2.02 8.83 22.61
N GLU A 42 2.08 9.35 21.38
CA GLU A 42 1.22 10.43 20.91
C GLU A 42 -0.10 9.91 20.33
N TYR A 43 -0.03 8.75 19.66
CA TYR A 43 -1.18 8.13 18.98
C TYR A 43 -1.29 6.67 19.40
N PRO A 44 -1.90 6.37 20.56
CA PRO A 44 -1.93 5.01 21.12
C PRO A 44 -2.80 4.04 20.33
N TYR A 45 -3.75 4.52 19.54
CA TYR A 45 -4.60 3.66 18.72
C TYR A 45 -3.79 2.99 17.61
N LYS A 46 -3.97 1.68 17.48
CA LYS A 46 -3.26 0.90 16.46
C LYS A 46 -4.26 -0.02 15.75
N PRO A 47 -4.60 0.27 14.49
CA PRO A 47 -5.40 -0.66 13.70
C PRO A 47 -4.60 -1.92 13.37
N LYS A 48 -5.31 -3.00 13.08
CA LYS A 48 -4.67 -4.21 12.56
C LYS A 48 -4.48 -4.04 11.06
N MET A 49 -3.25 -3.95 10.62
CA MET A 49 -2.90 -3.78 9.21
C MET A 49 -2.14 -4.98 8.69
N GLU A 50 -2.61 -5.53 7.59
CA GLU A 50 -1.99 -6.65 6.92
C GLU A 50 -1.81 -6.32 5.44
N VAL A 51 -0.75 -6.85 4.83
CA VAL A 51 -0.46 -6.65 3.43
C VAL A 51 0.04 -7.94 2.81
N ARG A 52 -0.29 -8.15 1.56
CA ARG A 52 0.33 -9.18 0.74
C ARG A 52 0.69 -8.59 -0.62
N VAL A 53 1.79 -9.06 -1.19
CA VAL A 53 2.33 -8.54 -2.45
C VAL A 53 2.73 -9.70 -3.32
N ALA A 54 2.41 -9.60 -4.61
CA ALA A 54 2.86 -10.55 -5.62
C ALA A 54 3.23 -9.78 -6.89
N HIS A 55 3.77 -10.45 -7.88
CA HIS A 55 4.07 -9.85 -9.18
C HIS A 55 3.85 -10.86 -10.29
N ASN A 56 3.63 -10.36 -11.50
CA ASN A 56 3.50 -11.20 -12.70
C ASN A 56 4.66 -11.00 -13.70
N GLY A 57 5.73 -10.34 -13.25
CA GLY A 57 6.88 -9.96 -14.06
C GLY A 57 6.81 -8.56 -14.65
N LYS A 58 5.62 -7.93 -14.67
CA LYS A 58 5.39 -6.59 -15.21
C LYS A 58 4.65 -5.66 -14.26
N GLN A 59 3.87 -6.21 -13.34
CA GLN A 59 3.04 -5.47 -12.40
C GLN A 59 3.33 -5.93 -10.98
N LEU A 60 3.34 -5.02 -10.03
CA LEU A 60 3.26 -5.32 -8.62
C LEU A 60 1.79 -5.32 -8.21
N LEU A 61 1.38 -6.36 -7.53
CA LEU A 61 0.02 -6.53 -7.04
C LEU A 61 0.06 -6.40 -5.52
N VAL A 62 -0.54 -5.34 -5.01
CA VAL A 62 -0.54 -5.04 -3.57
C VAL A 62 -1.96 -5.11 -3.06
N ASN A 63 -2.17 -5.85 -1.99
CA ASN A 63 -3.48 -6.00 -1.37
C ASN A 63 -3.36 -5.76 0.13
N TYR A 64 -4.06 -4.75 0.62
CA TYR A 64 -4.13 -4.42 2.03
C TYR A 64 -5.40 -4.96 2.66
N ARG A 65 -5.30 -5.34 3.92
CA ARG A 65 -6.46 -5.68 4.76
C ARG A 65 -6.29 -5.01 6.10
N VAL A 66 -7.16 -4.05 6.39
CA VAL A 66 -7.07 -3.26 7.61
C VAL A 66 -8.35 -3.43 8.42
N THR A 67 -8.19 -3.68 9.72
CA THR A 67 -9.28 -3.73 10.68
C THR A 67 -9.13 -2.57 11.63
N GLU A 68 -10.12 -1.67 11.67
CA GLU A 68 -10.11 -0.51 12.54
C GLU A 68 -11.53 -0.16 12.99
N GLU A 69 -11.63 0.65 14.05
CA GLU A 69 -12.94 1.00 14.64
C GLU A 69 -13.77 1.89 13.72
N CYS A 70 -13.13 2.85 13.08
CA CYS A 70 -13.79 3.78 12.16
C CYS A 70 -13.00 3.91 10.88
N VAL A 71 -13.68 3.86 9.75
CA VAL A 71 -13.06 4.04 8.42
C VAL A 71 -13.53 5.36 7.84
N ARG A 72 -12.58 6.20 7.44
CA ARG A 72 -12.85 7.47 6.75
C ARG A 72 -12.34 7.38 5.32
N ALA A 73 -13.21 7.67 4.35
CA ALA A 73 -12.86 7.66 2.94
C ALA A 73 -13.70 8.72 2.21
N VAL A 74 -13.32 9.99 2.41
CA VAL A 74 -14.09 11.16 1.91
C VAL A 74 -13.34 12.01 0.90
N ALA A 75 -12.08 11.68 0.58
CA ALA A 75 -11.33 12.40 -0.45
C ALA A 75 -12.12 12.36 -1.77
N PRO A 76 -12.42 13.53 -2.39
CA PRO A 76 -13.40 13.61 -3.48
C PRO A 76 -12.89 13.06 -4.82
N HIS A 77 -11.59 12.97 -5.01
CA HIS A 77 -10.98 12.52 -6.26
C HIS A 77 -9.52 12.11 -6.04
N ASP A 78 -8.96 11.43 -7.01
CA ASP A 78 -7.54 11.12 -7.03
C ASP A 78 -6.70 12.40 -6.95
N ASP A 79 -5.54 12.30 -6.34
CA ASP A 79 -4.62 13.40 -6.04
C ASP A 79 -5.19 14.46 -5.08
N GLY A 80 -6.32 14.19 -4.43
CA GLY A 80 -6.84 14.97 -3.32
C GLY A 80 -6.13 14.62 -2.01
N ASN A 81 -6.68 15.10 -0.90
CA ASN A 81 -6.07 14.93 0.42
C ASN A 81 -6.33 13.52 1.00
N VAL A 82 -5.84 12.49 0.31
CA VAL A 82 -6.03 11.08 0.69
C VAL A 82 -5.46 10.79 2.08
N TRP A 83 -4.38 11.48 2.47
CA TRP A 83 -3.73 11.30 3.77
C TRP A 83 -4.61 11.71 4.97
N GLU A 84 -5.66 12.47 4.74
CA GLU A 84 -6.62 12.84 5.78
C GLU A 84 -7.66 11.73 6.04
N ASP A 85 -7.70 10.74 5.16
CA ASP A 85 -8.57 9.57 5.29
C ASP A 85 -7.84 8.41 5.98
N SER A 86 -8.57 7.32 6.24
CA SER A 86 -7.97 6.04 6.58
C SER A 86 -7.25 5.53 5.33
N CYS A 87 -5.92 5.63 5.30
CA CYS A 87 -5.15 5.29 4.12
C CYS A 87 -3.99 4.35 4.41
N CYS A 88 -3.60 3.60 3.38
CA CYS A 88 -2.39 2.79 3.36
C CYS A 88 -1.41 3.43 2.39
N GLU A 89 -0.13 3.40 2.74
CA GLU A 89 0.92 4.00 1.93
C GLU A 89 1.94 2.95 1.49
N PHE A 90 2.41 3.09 0.26
CA PHE A 90 3.44 2.24 -0.31
C PHE A 90 4.52 3.12 -0.91
N PHE A 91 5.74 3.01 -0.38
CA PHE A 91 6.89 3.71 -0.93
C PHE A 91 7.72 2.77 -1.78
N LEU A 92 8.01 3.17 -3.00
CA LEU A 92 8.74 2.36 -3.96
C LEU A 92 9.87 3.15 -4.59
N SER A 93 11.11 2.67 -4.46
CA SER A 93 12.29 3.25 -5.09
C SER A 93 12.87 2.23 -6.07
N PRO A 94 12.49 2.32 -7.37
CA PRO A 94 12.96 1.34 -8.36
C PRO A 94 14.38 1.57 -8.84
N VAL A 95 14.93 2.76 -8.58
CA VAL A 95 16.26 3.16 -9.03
C VAL A 95 17.05 3.69 -7.83
N ALA A 96 18.32 3.32 -7.74
CA ALA A 96 19.16 3.68 -6.59
C ALA A 96 19.75 5.11 -6.71
N ASP A 97 18.91 6.09 -7.02
CA ASP A 97 19.30 7.50 -7.16
C ASP A 97 18.67 8.41 -6.08
N GLY A 98 17.97 7.81 -5.11
CA GLY A 98 17.27 8.53 -4.06
C GLY A 98 15.85 8.96 -4.40
N SER A 99 15.41 8.76 -5.65
CA SER A 99 14.03 9.03 -6.03
C SER A 99 13.10 7.88 -5.59
N TYR A 100 11.84 8.22 -5.35
CA TYR A 100 10.86 7.23 -4.95
C TYR A 100 9.45 7.67 -5.32
N TYR A 101 8.57 6.68 -5.43
CA TYR A 101 7.13 6.90 -5.50
C TYR A 101 6.54 6.78 -4.10
N ASN A 102 5.60 7.66 -3.79
CA ASN A 102 4.72 7.53 -2.64
C ASN A 102 3.30 7.29 -3.17
N ILE A 103 2.73 6.16 -2.82
CA ILE A 103 1.41 5.76 -3.29
C ILE A 103 0.51 5.62 -2.07
N GLU A 104 -0.48 6.50 -1.96
CA GLU A 104 -1.46 6.49 -0.89
C GLU A 104 -2.81 6.05 -1.43
N CYS A 105 -3.50 5.20 -0.68
CA CYS A 105 -4.79 4.67 -1.06
C CYS A 105 -5.73 4.64 0.13
N ASN A 106 -6.93 5.22 0.00
CA ASN A 106 -7.95 5.11 1.02
C ASN A 106 -8.83 3.87 0.82
N ALA A 107 -9.79 3.65 1.71
CA ALA A 107 -10.65 2.47 1.68
C ALA A 107 -11.58 2.44 0.45
N ALA A 108 -11.84 3.57 -0.18
CA ALA A 108 -12.66 3.65 -1.39
C ALA A 108 -11.86 3.43 -2.67
N GLY A 109 -10.53 3.29 -2.57
CA GLY A 109 -9.65 3.14 -3.73
C GLY A 109 -9.21 4.44 -4.36
N THR A 110 -9.44 5.57 -3.70
CA THR A 110 -8.95 6.88 -4.15
C THR A 110 -7.45 6.96 -3.91
N LEU A 111 -6.70 7.42 -4.90
CA LEU A 111 -5.24 7.39 -4.90
C LEU A 111 -4.61 8.78 -4.89
N LEU A 112 -3.49 8.90 -4.19
CA LEU A 112 -2.57 10.02 -4.31
C LEU A 112 -1.19 9.44 -4.61
N ILE A 113 -0.59 9.83 -5.74
CA ILE A 113 0.71 9.33 -6.16
C ILE A 113 1.67 10.50 -6.34
N GLY A 114 2.78 10.48 -5.60
CA GLY A 114 3.86 11.45 -5.72
C GLY A 114 5.16 10.78 -6.14
N PHE A 115 6.00 11.53 -6.84
CA PHE A 115 7.33 11.06 -7.24
C PHE A 115 8.36 12.17 -7.05
N GLY A 116 9.50 11.85 -6.48
CA GLY A 116 10.59 12.79 -6.27
C GLY A 116 11.64 12.25 -5.31
N LYS A 117 12.53 13.13 -4.86
CA LYS A 117 13.62 12.76 -3.93
C LYS A 117 13.35 13.17 -2.49
N GLY A 118 12.27 13.83 -2.21
CA GLY A 118 11.89 14.26 -0.88
C GLY A 118 10.44 14.66 -0.81
N ARG A 119 9.96 14.85 0.40
CA ARG A 119 8.55 15.14 0.65
C ARG A 119 8.05 16.41 -0.06
N ASP A 120 8.87 17.47 -0.05
CA ASP A 120 8.52 18.74 -0.65
C ASP A 120 8.85 18.84 -2.14
N ASP A 121 9.52 17.82 -2.67
CA ASP A 121 10.06 17.76 -4.03
C ASP A 121 9.30 16.77 -4.91
N ARG A 122 8.24 16.18 -4.40
CA ARG A 122 7.42 15.20 -5.11
C ARG A 122 6.36 15.87 -5.99
N LYS A 123 6.14 15.27 -7.12
CA LYS A 123 5.11 15.70 -8.07
C LYS A 123 4.08 14.61 -8.31
#